data_cb6c460233676de5e324ea616d2f43fa
#
_entry.id   cb6c460233676de5e324ea616d2f43fa
#
_cell.length_a   1.000
_cell.length_b   1.000
_cell.length_c   1.000
_cell.angle_alpha   90.00
_cell.angle_beta   90.00
_cell.angle_gamma   90.00
#
_symmetry.space_group_name_H-M   'P 1'
#
loop_
_entity.id
_entity.type
_entity.pdbx_description
1 polymer ?
#
loop_
_entity_poly.entity_id
_entity_poly.type
_entity_poly.pdbx_seq_one_letter_code
_entity_poly.pdbx_strand_id
1 'polypeptide(L)'
;MDQIKQGTILELVKVAKEKRDTDAILQIVQYMQPLINKYAKNSYLAEYEDMQQELCLALIESIHKIQKIENEGQCVQYFANAIRNRFYEIYRAWKSLKREMPGNDIMVS
;
A
#
# COMPACT_ATOMS: atom_id res chain seq x y z
N MET A 1 20.28 4.81 17.67
CA MET A 1 20.11 4.91 17.26
C MET A 1 19.83 4.55 16.06
N ASP A 2 20.18 4.78 15.41
CA ASP A 2 19.94 4.50 14.22
C ASP A 2 20.08 3.21 13.84
N GLN A 3 20.79 2.41 14.44
CA GLN A 3 20.94 1.13 14.10
C GLN A 3 19.70 0.44 14.01
N ILE A 4 18.79 0.72 14.80
CA ILE A 4 17.55 0.09 14.73
C ILE A 4 16.98 0.23 13.45
N LYS A 5 17.14 1.35 12.86
CA LYS A 5 16.56 1.54 11.65
C LYS A 5 17.19 0.71 10.69
N GLN A 6 18.37 0.24 10.96
CA GLN A 6 18.99 -0.52 9.98
C GLN A 6 18.51 -1.89 10.11
N GLY A 7 17.66 -2.19 11.05
CA GLY A 7 17.13 -3.51 11.19
C GLY A 7 16.46 -3.93 9.92
N THR A 8 16.34 -5.20 9.72
CA THR A 8 15.72 -5.72 8.53
C THR A 8 14.22 -5.48 8.60
N ILE A 9 13.58 -5.56 7.47
CA ILE A 9 12.16 -5.37 7.43
C ILE A 9 11.49 -6.49 8.21
N LEU A 10 12.10 -7.66 8.31
CA LEU A 10 11.56 -8.74 9.10
C LEU A 10 11.45 -8.34 10.57
N GLU A 11 12.49 -7.71 11.09
CA GLU A 11 12.48 -7.30 12.46
C GLU A 11 11.46 -6.23 12.71
N LEU A 12 11.33 -5.30 11.77
CA LEU A 12 10.35 -4.24 11.90
C LEU A 12 8.94 -4.81 11.93
N VAL A 13 8.69 -5.81 11.09
CA VAL A 13 7.37 -6.42 11.04
C VAL A 13 7.06 -7.11 12.36
N LYS A 14 8.04 -7.81 12.93
CA LYS A 14 7.81 -8.49 14.19
C LYS A 14 7.47 -7.50 15.28
N VAL A 15 8.23 -6.41 15.36
CA VAL A 15 7.97 -5.41 16.38
C VAL A 15 6.62 -4.75 16.15
N ALA A 16 6.29 -4.45 14.91
CA ALA A 16 5.04 -3.81 14.60
C ALA A 16 3.86 -4.69 14.99
N LYS A 17 3.96 -5.98 14.73
CA LYS A 17 2.86 -6.88 15.04
C LYS A 17 2.75 -7.17 16.52
N GLU A 18 3.86 -7.44 17.15
CA GLU A 18 3.82 -7.86 18.55
C GLU A 18 3.58 -6.72 19.52
N LYS A 19 4.18 -5.60 19.24
CA LYS A 19 4.07 -4.47 20.15
C LYS A 19 3.26 -3.32 19.62
N ARG A 20 2.76 -3.46 18.40
CA ARG A 20 2.02 -2.39 17.76
C ARG A 20 2.81 -1.10 17.81
N ASP A 21 4.10 -1.21 17.56
CA ASP A 21 5.00 -0.10 17.64
C ASP A 21 4.81 0.82 16.45
N THR A 22 4.37 2.03 16.70
CA THR A 22 4.11 2.99 15.65
C THR A 22 5.37 3.33 14.87
N ASP A 23 6.50 3.41 15.56
CA ASP A 23 7.73 3.74 14.86
C ASP A 23 8.10 2.65 13.86
N ALA A 24 7.92 1.39 14.22
CA ALA A 24 8.22 0.30 13.33
C ALA A 24 7.30 0.36 12.11
N ILE A 25 6.03 0.66 12.34
CA ILE A 25 5.08 0.78 11.24
C ILE A 25 5.49 1.91 10.31
N LEU A 26 5.88 3.03 10.87
CA LEU A 26 6.30 4.16 10.04
C LEU A 26 7.54 3.84 9.23
N GLN A 27 8.45 3.08 9.79
CA GLN A 27 9.65 2.73 9.06
C GLN A 27 9.31 1.81 7.89
N ILE A 28 8.36 0.91 8.07
CA ILE A 28 7.92 0.04 6.99
C ILE A 28 7.25 0.87 5.90
N VAL A 29 6.42 1.82 6.31
CA VAL A 29 5.76 2.70 5.36
C VAL A 29 6.80 3.48 4.56
N GLN A 30 7.82 4.00 5.23
CA GLN A 30 8.86 4.74 4.56
C GLN A 30 9.62 3.87 3.57
N TYR A 31 9.84 2.63 3.94
CA TYR A 31 10.54 1.70 3.08
C TYR A 31 9.75 1.44 1.80
N MET A 32 8.43 1.37 1.91
CA MET A 32 7.57 1.10 0.76
C MET A 32 7.06 2.36 0.08
N GLN A 33 7.41 3.53 0.60
CA GLN A 33 6.91 4.79 0.05
C GLN A 33 7.18 4.97 -1.44
N PRO A 34 8.35 4.62 -1.95
CA PRO A 34 8.58 4.79 -3.38
C PRO A 34 7.58 4.03 -4.24
N LEU A 35 7.18 2.84 -3.80
CA LEU A 35 6.23 2.06 -4.56
C LEU A 35 4.85 2.68 -4.47
N ILE A 36 4.46 3.15 -3.28
CA ILE A 36 3.18 3.81 -3.09
C ILE A 36 3.12 5.03 -4.02
N ASN A 37 4.19 5.81 -4.02
CA ASN A 37 4.23 7.01 -4.84
C ASN A 37 4.14 6.70 -6.33
N LYS A 38 4.77 5.61 -6.73
CA LYS A 38 4.75 5.22 -8.12
C LYS A 38 3.33 4.93 -8.59
N TYR A 39 2.58 4.17 -7.81
CA TYR A 39 1.21 3.87 -8.19
C TYR A 39 0.34 5.12 -8.10
N ALA A 40 0.53 5.93 -7.06
CA ALA A 40 -0.30 7.12 -6.89
C ALA A 40 -0.09 8.10 -8.03
N LYS A 41 1.15 8.22 -8.49
CA LYS A 41 1.44 9.12 -9.57
C LYS A 41 0.80 8.71 -10.86
N ASN A 42 0.63 7.43 -11.06
CA ASN A 42 0.09 6.92 -12.30
C ASN A 42 -1.42 6.79 -12.29
N SER A 43 -2.07 7.30 -11.26
CA SER A 43 -3.51 7.19 -11.19
C SER A 43 -4.15 8.41 -11.84
N TYR A 44 -5.10 8.18 -12.72
CA TYR A 44 -5.82 9.27 -13.32
C TYR A 44 -7.17 9.42 -12.65
N LEU A 45 -7.52 8.46 -11.78
CA LEU A 45 -8.88 8.39 -11.27
C LEU A 45 -9.07 9.04 -9.92
N ALA A 46 -7.99 9.25 -9.22
CA ALA A 46 -8.07 9.85 -7.91
C ALA A 46 -6.92 10.82 -7.75
N GLU A 47 -7.06 11.73 -6.82
CA GLU A 47 -5.99 12.66 -6.59
C GLU A 47 -4.82 11.94 -6.00
N TYR A 48 -3.64 12.46 -6.26
CA TYR A 48 -2.41 11.85 -5.83
C TYR A 48 -2.41 11.57 -4.33
N GLU A 49 -2.77 12.56 -3.55
CA GLU A 49 -2.73 12.40 -2.11
C GLU A 49 -3.75 11.40 -1.60
N ASP A 50 -4.92 11.39 -2.22
CA ASP A 50 -5.95 10.45 -1.82
C ASP A 50 -5.51 9.03 -2.11
N MET A 51 -4.89 8.82 -3.27
CA MET A 51 -4.42 7.50 -3.62
C MET A 51 -3.29 7.09 -2.69
N GLN A 52 -2.39 8.02 -2.34
CA GLN A 52 -1.32 7.71 -1.41
C GLN A 52 -1.89 7.22 -0.08
N GLN A 53 -2.93 7.87 0.40
CA GLN A 53 -3.52 7.50 1.67
C GLN A 53 -4.15 6.11 1.60
N GLU A 54 -4.86 5.83 0.52
CA GLU A 54 -5.49 4.54 0.37
C GLU A 54 -4.46 3.42 0.33
N LEU A 55 -3.38 3.64 -0.40
CA LEU A 55 -2.36 2.62 -0.53
C LEU A 55 -1.59 2.45 0.77
N CYS A 56 -1.40 3.54 1.49
CA CYS A 56 -0.73 3.48 2.78
C CYS A 56 -1.57 2.69 3.78
N LEU A 57 -2.88 2.92 3.78
CA LEU A 57 -3.76 2.18 4.67
C LEU A 57 -3.75 0.68 4.33
N ALA A 58 -3.73 0.36 3.05
CA ALA A 58 -3.66 -1.05 2.65
C ALA A 58 -2.37 -1.69 3.14
N LEU A 59 -1.28 -0.95 3.09
CA LEU A 59 0.00 -1.44 3.57
C LEU A 59 -0.07 -1.70 5.07
N ILE A 60 -0.61 -0.75 5.82
CA ILE A 60 -0.69 -0.89 7.26
C ILE A 60 -1.56 -2.09 7.63
N GLU A 61 -2.66 -2.27 6.92
CA GLU A 61 -3.51 -3.43 7.16
C GLU A 61 -2.76 -4.71 6.90
N SER A 62 -1.95 -4.73 5.85
CA SER A 62 -1.21 -5.92 5.50
C SER A 62 -0.14 -6.24 6.54
N ILE A 63 0.41 -5.22 7.20
CA ILE A 63 1.38 -5.45 8.25
C ILE A 63 0.72 -6.24 9.39
N HIS A 64 -0.51 -5.92 9.69
CA HIS A 64 -1.21 -6.61 10.76
C HIS A 64 -1.68 -8.01 10.35
N LYS A 65 -1.83 -8.24 9.07
CA LYS A 65 -2.32 -9.53 8.59
C LYS A 65 -1.25 -10.54 8.25
N ILE A 66 -0.04 -10.08 7.98
CA ILE A 66 1.01 -10.96 7.51
C ILE A 66 1.32 -11.98 8.60
N GLN A 67 1.46 -13.23 8.22
CA GLN A 67 1.68 -14.26 9.21
C GLN A 67 2.98 -15.01 9.06
N LYS A 68 3.11 -15.85 8.09
CA LYS A 68 4.33 -16.59 7.95
C LYS A 68 5.33 -15.86 7.13
N ILE A 69 6.44 -15.50 7.74
CA ILE A 69 7.44 -14.76 7.05
C ILE A 69 8.74 -15.47 7.26
N GLU A 70 9.38 -15.88 6.20
CA GLU A 70 10.62 -16.56 6.30
C GLU A 70 11.80 -15.72 5.90
N ASN A 71 11.60 -14.74 5.06
CA ASN A 71 12.71 -13.88 4.66
C ASN A 71 12.19 -12.53 4.22
N GLU A 72 13.12 -11.60 4.04
CA GLU A 72 12.76 -10.25 3.69
C GLU A 72 12.07 -10.15 2.35
N GLY A 73 12.52 -10.96 1.40
CA GLY A 73 11.92 -10.93 0.08
C GLY A 73 10.43 -11.24 0.12
N GLN A 74 10.06 -12.19 0.95
CA GLN A 74 8.66 -12.54 1.08
C GLN A 74 7.88 -11.41 1.71
N CYS A 75 8.46 -10.73 2.69
CA CYS A 75 7.82 -9.60 3.32
C CYS A 75 7.54 -8.51 2.31
N VAL A 76 8.58 -8.13 1.58
CA VAL A 76 8.47 -7.04 0.62
C VAL A 76 7.45 -7.40 -0.47
N GLN A 77 7.48 -8.65 -0.91
CA GLN A 77 6.55 -9.10 -1.93
C GLN A 77 5.11 -9.02 -1.43
N TYR A 78 4.90 -9.42 -0.18
CA TYR A 78 3.57 -9.40 0.40
C TYR A 78 3.06 -7.95 0.47
N PHE A 79 3.90 -7.03 0.92
CA PHE A 79 3.50 -5.64 1.02
C PHE A 79 3.29 -5.01 -0.36
N ALA A 80 4.17 -5.34 -1.30
CA ALA A 80 4.02 -4.83 -2.66
C ALA A 80 2.72 -5.31 -3.28
N ASN A 81 2.37 -6.57 -3.03
CA ASN A 81 1.13 -7.12 -3.55
C ASN A 81 -0.08 -6.44 -2.91
N ALA A 82 -0.01 -6.13 -1.62
CA ALA A 82 -1.11 -5.46 -0.95
C ALA A 82 -1.34 -4.07 -1.56
N ILE A 83 -0.27 -3.35 -1.80
CA ILE A 83 -0.36 -2.02 -2.39
C ILE A 83 -0.92 -2.12 -3.80
N ARG A 84 -0.39 -3.04 -4.60
CA ARG A 84 -0.82 -3.18 -5.97
C ARG A 84 -2.27 -3.63 -6.06
N ASN A 85 -2.66 -4.58 -5.23
CA ASN A 85 -4.03 -5.08 -5.25
C ASN A 85 -5.01 -3.99 -4.89
N ARG A 86 -4.66 -3.16 -3.91
CA ARG A 86 -5.53 -2.06 -3.53
C ARG A 86 -5.66 -1.05 -4.66
N PHE A 87 -4.55 -0.78 -5.32
CA PHE A 87 -4.57 0.15 -6.45
C PHE A 87 -5.54 -0.35 -7.52
N TYR A 88 -5.46 -1.64 -7.85
CA TYR A 88 -6.33 -2.18 -8.90
C TYR A 88 -7.78 -2.30 -8.45
N GLU A 89 -8.02 -2.51 -7.16
CA GLU A 89 -9.38 -2.53 -6.65
C GLU A 89 -10.01 -1.16 -6.87
N ILE A 90 -9.28 -0.11 -6.53
CA ILE A 90 -9.79 1.24 -6.69
C ILE A 90 -10.00 1.54 -8.16
N TYR A 91 -9.04 1.13 -8.98
CA TYR A 91 -9.12 1.37 -10.41
C TYR A 91 -10.36 0.69 -11.00
N ARG A 92 -10.59 -0.55 -10.65
CA ARG A 92 -11.75 -1.28 -11.18
C ARG A 92 -13.05 -0.70 -10.69
N ALA A 93 -13.10 -0.28 -9.44
CA ALA A 93 -14.31 0.31 -8.90
C ALA A 93 -14.62 1.61 -9.62
N TRP A 94 -13.62 2.43 -9.85
CA TRP A 94 -13.80 3.67 -10.55
C TRP A 94 -14.27 3.42 -11.98
N LYS A 95 -13.65 2.46 -12.65
CA LYS A 95 -14.02 2.15 -14.01
C LYS A 95 -15.45 1.69 -14.09
N SER A 96 -15.84 0.85 -13.17
CA SER A 96 -17.20 0.34 -13.15
C SER A 96 -18.19 1.45 -12.89
N LEU A 97 -17.89 2.32 -11.94
CA LEU A 97 -18.77 3.41 -11.62
C LEU A 97 -18.92 4.34 -12.82
N LYS A 98 -17.83 4.65 -13.47
CA LYS A 98 -17.87 5.52 -14.62
C LYS A 98 -18.74 4.93 -15.71
N ARG A 99 -18.63 3.63 -15.88
CA ARG A 99 -19.39 2.98 -16.94
C ARG A 99 -20.88 3.06 -16.70
N GLU A 100 -21.29 3.10 -15.46
CA GLU A 100 -22.69 3.13 -15.14
C GLU A 100 -23.30 4.52 -15.12
N MET A 101 -22.51 5.55 -15.18
CA MET A 101 -23.01 6.89 -15.14
C MET A 101 -23.51 7.28 -16.52
N PRO A 102 -24.73 7.74 -16.62
CA PRO A 102 -25.30 8.06 -17.91
C PRO A 102 -24.47 9.03 -18.72
N GLY A 103 -23.96 10.03 -18.10
CA GLY A 103 -23.21 11.01 -18.84
C GLY A 103 -21.91 10.49 -19.39
N ASN A 104 -21.41 9.43 -18.78
CA ASN A 104 -20.18 8.92 -19.23
C ASN A 104 -20.23 8.24 -20.53
N ASP A 105 -21.33 7.69 -20.87
CA ASP A 105 -21.46 7.00 -22.12
C ASP A 105 -21.16 7.97 -23.22
N ILE A 106 -21.61 9.16 -23.09
CA ILE A 106 -21.41 10.15 -24.09
C ILE A 106 -19.99 10.56 -24.14
N MET A 107 -19.38 10.71 -23.00
CA MET A 107 -18.04 11.18 -23.00
C MET A 107 -17.10 10.17 -23.49
N VAL A 108 -17.34 8.99 -23.19
CA VAL A 108 -16.47 7.96 -23.60
C VAL A 108 -16.48 7.77 -25.07
N SER A 109 -17.56 8.01 -25.65
CA SER A 109 -17.61 7.86 -27.11
C SER A 109 -16.87 8.97 -27.80
#